data_a1a3e09942c7461eed6382a1ff176274
#
_entry.id   a1a3e09942c7461eed6382a1ff176274
#
_cell.length_a   1.000
_cell.length_b   1.000
_cell.length_c   1.000
_cell.angle_alpha   90.00
_cell.angle_beta   90.00
_cell.angle_gamma   90.00
#
_symmetry.space_group_name_H-M   'P 1'
#
loop_
_entity.id
_entity.type
_entity.pdbx_description
1 polymer ?
#
loop_
_entity_poly.entity_id
_entity_poly.type
_entity_poly.pdbx_seq_one_letter_code
_entity_poly.pdbx_strand_id
1 'polypeptide(L)'
;MSWFPSEPHTSLALFDALGVHRDAAVVDVGGGASALVDRLVAHGYVDLTVVDISEVGLDLARDRVGDAAKVEWVVSDVLTWAPDRRYDLWHDRAVFHFLTDPDDRAAYLATLTEVVPTGAVILATFAPDGPDTCSGLPVARYGPDELADLLPDFEVVEARRDVHVTPGGVEQPFTFVAARRVAAT
;
A
#
# COMPACT_ATOMS: atom_id res chain seq x y z
N MET A 1 2.79 -20.12 -1.16
CA MET A 1 2.64 -18.84 -0.44
C MET A 1 4.03 -18.22 -0.25
N SER A 2 4.35 -17.18 -1.00
CA SER A 2 5.72 -16.64 -1.09
C SER A 2 5.91 -15.32 -0.32
N TRP A 3 5.02 -15.00 0.60
CA TRP A 3 5.06 -13.77 1.37
C TRP A 3 5.44 -14.05 2.83
N PHE A 4 6.68 -14.53 3.06
CA PHE A 4 7.29 -14.39 4.38
C PHE A 4 7.68 -12.92 4.58
N PRO A 5 7.54 -12.38 5.79
CA PRO A 5 7.75 -10.96 6.05
C PRO A 5 9.23 -10.59 5.85
N SER A 6 9.58 -10.22 4.62
CA SER A 6 10.78 -9.41 4.43
C SER A 6 10.54 -8.07 5.09
N GLU A 7 11.57 -7.52 5.73
CA GLU A 7 11.50 -6.17 6.29
C GLU A 7 11.01 -5.19 5.23
N PRO A 8 9.95 -4.40 5.47
CA PRO A 8 9.40 -3.46 4.51
C PRO A 8 10.22 -2.15 4.45
N HIS A 9 11.53 -2.29 4.25
CA HIS A 9 12.49 -1.17 4.34
C HIS A 9 12.12 0.00 3.45
N THR A 10 11.73 -0.28 2.20
CA THR A 10 11.38 0.77 1.23
C THR A 10 10.12 1.50 1.64
N SER A 11 9.06 0.79 2.06
CA SER A 11 7.86 1.43 2.59
C SER A 11 8.18 2.32 3.78
N LEU A 12 8.92 1.82 4.79
CA LEU A 12 9.30 2.59 5.98
C LEU A 12 10.12 3.83 5.63
N ALA A 13 11.08 3.71 4.71
CA ALA A 13 11.87 4.86 4.25
C ALA A 13 11.00 5.92 3.56
N LEU A 14 9.94 5.52 2.84
CA LEU A 14 8.99 6.44 2.23
C LEU A 14 8.04 7.09 3.25
N PHE A 15 7.67 6.40 4.33
CA PHE A 15 6.98 7.02 5.48
C PHE A 15 7.83 8.15 6.07
N ASP A 16 9.13 7.91 6.24
CA ASP A 16 10.07 8.92 6.77
C ASP A 16 10.25 10.10 5.77
N ALA A 17 10.39 9.82 4.46
CA ALA A 17 10.51 10.83 3.42
C ALA A 17 9.25 11.72 3.33
N LEU A 18 8.09 11.14 3.55
CA LEU A 18 6.83 11.87 3.65
C LEU A 18 6.66 12.56 5.02
N GLY A 19 7.52 12.33 6.01
CA GLY A 19 7.38 12.90 7.35
C GLY A 19 6.05 12.53 8.02
N VAL A 20 5.59 11.29 7.86
CA VAL A 20 4.32 10.83 8.42
C VAL A 20 4.38 10.82 9.94
N HIS A 21 3.51 11.57 10.60
CA HIS A 21 3.46 11.63 12.06
C HIS A 21 2.97 10.31 12.65
N ARG A 22 3.32 10.02 13.92
CA ARG A 22 2.95 8.77 14.59
C ARG A 22 1.46 8.67 14.94
N ASP A 23 0.76 9.80 15.01
CA ASP A 23 -0.68 9.93 15.22
C ASP A 23 -1.48 10.08 13.91
N ALA A 24 -0.81 10.03 12.76
CA ALA A 24 -1.46 10.05 11.46
C ALA A 24 -2.37 8.83 11.27
N ALA A 25 -3.54 9.04 10.70
CA ALA A 25 -4.43 7.97 10.29
C ALA A 25 -3.88 7.30 9.02
N VAL A 26 -3.42 6.07 9.14
CA VAL A 26 -2.80 5.29 8.07
C VAL A 26 -3.68 4.13 7.67
N VAL A 27 -3.89 3.94 6.36
CA VAL A 27 -4.46 2.71 5.83
C VAL A 27 -3.42 1.94 5.01
N ASP A 28 -3.26 0.65 5.31
CA ASP A 28 -2.44 -0.31 4.56
C ASP A 28 -3.37 -1.24 3.77
N VAL A 29 -3.44 -1.01 2.46
CA VAL A 29 -4.30 -1.76 1.54
C VAL A 29 -3.55 -2.98 1.02
N GLY A 30 -4.19 -4.16 1.18
CA GLY A 30 -3.55 -5.44 0.89
C GLY A 30 -2.48 -5.80 1.91
N GLY A 31 -2.59 -5.26 3.14
CA GLY A 31 -1.61 -5.51 4.20
C GLY A 31 -1.49 -6.99 4.58
N GLY A 32 -2.61 -7.76 4.50
CA GLY A 32 -2.62 -9.20 4.66
C GLY A 32 -1.65 -9.71 5.71
N ALA A 33 -0.80 -10.67 5.32
CA ALA A 33 0.26 -11.21 6.18
C ALA A 33 1.57 -10.39 6.16
N SER A 34 1.57 -9.17 5.59
CA SER A 34 2.73 -8.27 5.54
C SER A 34 3.25 -7.94 6.95
N ALA A 35 4.55 -7.67 7.06
CA ALA A 35 5.16 -7.20 8.31
C ALA A 35 5.10 -5.67 8.49
N LEU A 36 4.47 -4.92 7.56
CA LEU A 36 4.47 -3.46 7.66
C LEU A 36 3.76 -2.99 8.93
N VAL A 37 2.57 -3.50 9.19
CA VAL A 37 1.80 -3.12 10.38
C VAL A 37 2.56 -3.41 11.68
N ASP A 38 3.27 -4.55 11.76
CA ASP A 38 4.12 -4.91 12.91
C ASP A 38 5.17 -3.82 13.16
N ARG A 39 5.81 -3.33 12.09
CA ARG A 39 6.84 -2.28 12.17
C ARG A 39 6.26 -0.92 12.50
N LEU A 40 5.12 -0.57 11.91
CA LEU A 40 4.45 0.69 12.24
C LEU A 40 4.06 0.74 13.73
N VAL A 41 3.49 -0.32 14.27
CA VAL A 41 3.19 -0.44 15.70
C VAL A 41 4.46 -0.31 16.54
N ALA A 42 5.54 -1.03 16.19
CA ALA A 42 6.82 -0.95 16.90
C ALA A 42 7.45 0.46 16.83
N HIS A 43 7.19 1.22 15.77
CA HIS A 43 7.63 2.61 15.61
C HIS A 43 6.68 3.63 16.28
N GLY A 44 5.61 3.16 16.95
CA GLY A 44 4.72 4.00 17.74
C GLY A 44 3.59 4.67 16.95
N TYR A 45 3.25 4.17 15.76
CA TYR A 45 2.02 4.57 15.07
C TYR A 45 0.80 4.03 15.82
N VAL A 46 -0.23 4.85 15.99
CA VAL A 46 -1.35 4.57 16.89
C VAL A 46 -2.71 4.53 16.21
N ASP A 47 -2.81 4.96 14.97
CA ASP A 47 -4.06 4.98 14.19
C ASP A 47 -3.85 4.26 12.85
N LEU A 48 -4.01 2.94 12.88
CA LEU A 48 -3.71 2.05 11.77
C LEU A 48 -4.97 1.27 11.36
N THR A 49 -5.27 1.25 10.06
CA THR A 49 -6.27 0.37 9.45
C THR A 49 -5.55 -0.53 8.45
N VAL A 50 -5.82 -1.83 8.49
CA VAL A 50 -5.32 -2.79 7.51
C VAL A 50 -6.52 -3.41 6.79
N VAL A 51 -6.54 -3.26 5.47
CA VAL A 51 -7.61 -3.78 4.61
C VAL A 51 -7.06 -4.88 3.72
N ASP A 52 -7.67 -6.04 3.74
CA ASP A 52 -7.32 -7.15 2.84
C ASP A 52 -8.53 -8.00 2.53
N ILE A 53 -8.56 -8.62 1.36
CA ILE A 53 -9.59 -9.60 0.98
C ILE A 53 -9.41 -10.93 1.73
N SER A 54 -8.20 -11.21 2.22
CA SER A 54 -7.83 -12.45 2.92
C SER A 54 -7.98 -12.32 4.42
N GLU A 55 -9.07 -12.83 4.97
CA GLU A 55 -9.27 -12.95 6.42
C GLU A 55 -8.10 -13.71 7.09
N VAL A 56 -7.65 -14.81 6.48
CA VAL A 56 -6.51 -15.58 6.99
C VAL A 56 -5.23 -14.77 7.03
N GLY A 57 -5.01 -13.90 6.03
CA GLY A 57 -3.86 -13.00 6.00
C GLY A 57 -3.90 -11.99 7.15
N LEU A 58 -5.07 -11.39 7.38
CA LEU A 58 -5.28 -10.45 8.47
C LEU A 58 -5.14 -11.12 9.86
N ASP A 59 -5.66 -12.33 10.03
CA ASP A 59 -5.53 -13.06 11.30
C ASP A 59 -4.07 -13.36 11.63
N LEU A 60 -3.25 -13.75 10.65
CA LEU A 60 -1.81 -13.94 10.83
C LEU A 60 -1.10 -12.65 11.27
N ALA A 61 -1.48 -11.51 10.73
CA ALA A 61 -0.92 -10.23 11.14
C ALA A 61 -1.41 -9.82 12.55
N ARG A 62 -2.70 -10.01 12.82
CA ARG A 62 -3.31 -9.73 14.14
C ARG A 62 -2.63 -10.53 15.25
N ASP A 63 -2.40 -11.82 15.02
CA ASP A 63 -1.75 -12.71 15.99
C ASP A 63 -0.32 -12.25 16.31
N ARG A 64 0.43 -11.72 15.32
CA ARG A 64 1.78 -11.19 15.52
C ARG A 64 1.77 -9.87 16.27
N VAL A 65 0.88 -8.96 15.90
CA VAL A 65 0.76 -7.62 16.49
C VAL A 65 0.23 -7.69 17.93
N GLY A 66 -0.69 -8.63 18.20
CA GLY A 66 -1.34 -8.82 19.49
C GLY A 66 -2.37 -7.75 19.84
N ASP A 67 -3.12 -7.98 20.90
CA ASP A 67 -4.28 -7.15 21.31
C ASP A 67 -3.90 -5.78 21.88
N ALA A 68 -2.63 -5.57 22.21
CA ALA A 68 -2.17 -4.31 22.83
C ALA A 68 -2.14 -3.14 21.82
N ALA A 69 -2.06 -3.42 20.54
CA ALA A 69 -2.08 -2.41 19.49
C ALA A 69 -3.52 -2.18 18.99
N LYS A 70 -3.90 -0.92 18.91
CA LYS A 70 -5.19 -0.52 18.31
C LYS A 70 -5.04 -0.46 16.79
N VAL A 71 -5.22 -1.60 16.14
CA VAL A 71 -5.26 -1.72 14.69
C VAL A 71 -6.68 -2.11 14.28
N GLU A 72 -7.26 -1.38 13.34
CA GLU A 72 -8.50 -1.73 12.70
C GLU A 72 -8.23 -2.74 11.58
N TRP A 73 -8.86 -3.91 11.64
CA TRP A 73 -8.71 -4.99 10.67
C TRP A 73 -9.98 -5.12 9.84
N VAL A 74 -9.87 -4.90 8.54
CA VAL A 74 -11.02 -4.87 7.62
C VAL A 74 -10.87 -5.95 6.56
N VAL A 75 -11.76 -6.95 6.61
CA VAL A 75 -11.88 -7.95 5.53
C VAL A 75 -12.77 -7.36 4.46
N SER A 76 -12.20 -6.94 3.33
CA SER A 76 -12.95 -6.36 2.22
C SER A 76 -12.16 -6.42 0.92
N ASP A 77 -12.89 -6.51 -0.19
CA ASP A 77 -12.36 -6.15 -1.49
C ASP A 77 -12.26 -4.62 -1.59
N VAL A 78 -11.10 -4.10 -1.94
CA VAL A 78 -10.84 -2.66 -2.05
C VAL A 78 -11.76 -1.93 -3.02
N LEU A 79 -12.26 -2.64 -4.05
CA LEU A 79 -13.20 -2.07 -5.04
C LEU A 79 -14.61 -1.87 -4.48
N THR A 80 -14.98 -2.61 -3.45
CA THR A 80 -16.29 -2.51 -2.79
C THR A 80 -16.22 -1.93 -1.39
N TRP A 81 -15.01 -1.69 -0.89
CA TRP A 81 -14.79 -1.09 0.41
C TRP A 81 -15.19 0.38 0.41
N ALA A 82 -16.10 0.73 1.30
CA ALA A 82 -16.58 2.10 1.49
C ALA A 82 -16.22 2.57 2.91
N PRO A 83 -15.01 3.10 3.12
CA PRO A 83 -14.61 3.60 4.44
C PRO A 83 -15.44 4.82 4.85
N ASP A 84 -15.82 4.88 6.12
CA ASP A 84 -16.60 5.98 6.70
C ASP A 84 -15.70 7.07 7.34
N ARG A 85 -14.39 6.94 7.17
CA ARG A 85 -13.39 7.85 7.71
C ARG A 85 -12.39 8.30 6.64
N ARG A 86 -11.58 9.29 7.00
CA ARG A 86 -10.48 9.82 6.18
C ARG A 86 -9.14 9.39 6.73
N TYR A 87 -8.13 9.38 5.85
CA TYR A 87 -6.77 8.97 6.16
C TYR A 87 -5.78 10.07 5.78
N ASP A 88 -4.67 10.12 6.53
CA ASP A 88 -3.53 10.98 6.26
C ASP A 88 -2.53 10.30 5.33
N LEU A 89 -2.52 8.97 5.30
CA LEU A 89 -1.70 8.18 4.39
C LEU A 89 -2.44 6.94 3.90
N TRP A 90 -2.44 6.77 2.59
CA TRP A 90 -2.79 5.53 1.90
C TRP A 90 -1.51 4.81 1.48
N HIS A 91 -1.31 3.60 1.95
CA HIS A 91 -0.22 2.73 1.53
C HIS A 91 -0.79 1.52 0.78
N ASP A 92 -0.23 1.22 -0.38
CA ASP A 92 -0.54 0.02 -1.16
C ASP A 92 0.77 -0.53 -1.75
N ARG A 93 1.07 -1.76 -1.41
CA ARG A 93 2.14 -2.52 -2.05
C ARG A 93 1.57 -3.78 -2.66
N ALA A 94 1.42 -3.77 -3.99
CA ALA A 94 1.02 -4.93 -4.78
C ALA A 94 -0.47 -5.31 -4.71
N VAL A 95 -1.39 -4.35 -4.51
CA VAL A 95 -2.83 -4.55 -4.75
C VAL A 95 -3.26 -3.86 -6.03
N PHE A 96 -2.91 -2.59 -6.21
CA PHE A 96 -3.27 -1.82 -7.40
C PHE A 96 -2.87 -2.50 -8.70
N HIS A 97 -1.77 -3.22 -8.72
CA HIS A 97 -1.30 -3.90 -9.93
C HIS A 97 -2.21 -5.04 -10.41
N PHE A 98 -3.08 -5.59 -9.56
CA PHE A 98 -4.08 -6.58 -9.96
C PHE A 98 -5.26 -5.95 -10.74
N LEU A 99 -5.44 -4.65 -10.65
CA LEU A 99 -6.52 -3.92 -11.33
C LEU A 99 -6.16 -3.71 -12.80
N THR A 100 -6.34 -4.74 -13.60
CA THR A 100 -6.02 -4.70 -15.05
C THR A 100 -7.14 -4.06 -15.86
N ASP A 101 -8.36 -3.99 -15.34
CA ASP A 101 -9.49 -3.28 -15.96
C ASP A 101 -9.41 -1.77 -15.67
N PRO A 102 -9.60 -0.90 -16.69
CA PRO A 102 -9.60 0.55 -16.49
C PRO A 102 -10.67 1.07 -15.53
N ASP A 103 -11.86 0.45 -15.53
CA ASP A 103 -12.96 0.87 -14.66
C ASP A 103 -12.67 0.53 -13.21
N ASP A 104 -12.06 -0.62 -12.93
CA ASP A 104 -11.61 -1.00 -11.59
C ASP A 104 -10.52 -0.05 -11.07
N ARG A 105 -9.56 0.33 -11.93
CA ARG A 105 -8.55 1.34 -11.56
C ARG A 105 -9.18 2.70 -11.25
N ALA A 106 -10.15 3.12 -12.06
CA ALA A 106 -10.85 4.38 -11.82
C ALA A 106 -11.62 4.37 -10.50
N ALA A 107 -12.30 3.26 -10.17
CA ALA A 107 -13.02 3.09 -8.92
C ALA A 107 -12.06 3.13 -7.71
N TYR A 108 -10.94 2.42 -7.79
CA TYR A 108 -9.90 2.43 -6.75
C TYR A 108 -9.35 3.86 -6.51
N LEU A 109 -8.97 4.55 -7.59
CA LEU A 109 -8.41 5.90 -7.48
C LEU A 109 -9.43 6.92 -6.99
N ALA A 110 -10.71 6.74 -7.30
CA ALA A 110 -11.80 7.57 -6.77
C ALA A 110 -11.91 7.40 -5.24
N THR A 111 -11.92 6.17 -4.74
CA THR A 111 -11.92 5.87 -3.29
C THR A 111 -10.71 6.48 -2.61
N LEU A 112 -9.49 6.24 -3.12
CA LEU A 112 -8.26 6.82 -2.59
C LEU A 112 -8.35 8.35 -2.51
N THR A 113 -8.78 9.00 -3.58
CA THR A 113 -8.90 10.47 -3.67
C THR A 113 -9.91 11.04 -2.69
N GLU A 114 -11.03 10.34 -2.48
CA GLU A 114 -12.08 10.74 -1.54
C GLU A 114 -11.61 10.66 -0.09
N VAL A 115 -10.93 9.56 0.27
CA VAL A 115 -10.58 9.29 1.68
C VAL A 115 -9.24 9.90 2.09
N VAL A 116 -8.42 10.36 1.13
CA VAL A 116 -7.16 11.08 1.39
C VAL A 116 -7.25 12.52 0.83
N PRO A 117 -8.07 13.39 1.44
CA PRO A 117 -8.31 14.73 0.90
C PRO A 117 -7.12 15.68 1.05
N THR A 118 -6.23 15.46 2.00
CA THR A 118 -5.12 16.37 2.35
C THR A 118 -3.80 15.67 2.64
N GLY A 119 -3.76 14.34 2.57
CA GLY A 119 -2.65 13.53 3.04
C GLY A 119 -1.65 13.15 1.94
N ALA A 120 -1.18 11.93 2.01
CA ALA A 120 -0.18 11.37 1.10
C ALA A 120 -0.57 9.96 0.65
N VAL A 121 0.09 9.49 -0.39
CA VAL A 121 -0.05 8.14 -0.92
C VAL A 121 1.33 7.52 -1.13
N ILE A 122 1.46 6.24 -0.82
CA ILE A 122 2.54 5.37 -1.28
C ILE A 122 1.88 4.27 -2.10
N LEU A 123 2.22 4.22 -3.38
CA LEU A 123 1.71 3.23 -4.32
C LEU A 123 2.86 2.45 -4.91
N ALA A 124 2.82 1.11 -4.82
CA ALA A 124 3.86 0.26 -5.35
C ALA A 124 3.31 -0.90 -6.18
N THR A 125 3.88 -1.06 -7.35
CA THR A 125 3.51 -2.08 -8.34
C THR A 125 4.76 -2.80 -8.83
N PHE A 126 4.60 -3.90 -9.56
CA PHE A 126 5.75 -4.41 -10.32
C PHE A 126 6.22 -3.36 -11.33
N ALA A 127 7.53 -3.27 -11.48
CA ALA A 127 8.18 -2.43 -12.48
C ALA A 127 7.98 -3.00 -13.90
N PRO A 128 8.18 -2.22 -14.98
CA PRO A 128 7.97 -2.67 -16.37
C PRO A 128 8.73 -3.95 -16.76
N ASP A 129 9.88 -4.20 -16.15
CA ASP A 129 10.70 -5.41 -16.32
C ASP A 129 10.45 -6.49 -15.25
N GLY A 130 9.46 -6.28 -14.38
CA GLY A 130 9.01 -7.26 -13.40
C GLY A 130 8.13 -8.36 -14.00
N PRO A 131 7.67 -9.31 -13.16
CA PRO A 131 6.75 -10.36 -13.58
C PRO A 131 5.44 -9.79 -14.16
N ASP A 132 4.83 -10.50 -15.11
CA ASP A 132 3.52 -10.18 -15.68
C ASP A 132 2.37 -10.88 -14.94
N THR A 133 2.70 -11.70 -13.96
CA THR A 133 1.74 -12.38 -13.08
C THR A 133 2.20 -12.31 -11.62
N CYS A 134 1.23 -12.24 -10.71
CA CYS A 134 1.43 -12.36 -9.27
C CYS A 134 0.39 -13.33 -8.70
N SER A 135 0.83 -14.31 -7.91
CA SER A 135 -0.05 -15.34 -7.35
C SER A 135 -0.91 -16.07 -8.40
N GLY A 136 -0.39 -16.19 -9.63
CA GLY A 136 -1.09 -16.83 -10.76
C GLY A 136 -2.11 -15.93 -11.48
N LEU A 137 -2.24 -14.68 -11.09
CA LEU A 137 -3.12 -13.70 -11.72
C LEU A 137 -2.32 -12.71 -12.57
N PRO A 138 -2.85 -12.22 -13.70
CA PRO A 138 -2.22 -11.18 -14.49
C PRO A 138 -2.15 -9.88 -13.70
N VAL A 139 -1.07 -9.12 -13.92
CA VAL A 139 -0.88 -7.81 -13.28
C VAL A 139 -0.46 -6.75 -14.29
N ALA A 140 -0.85 -5.51 -14.01
CA ALA A 140 -0.33 -4.33 -14.69
C ALA A 140 1.01 -3.92 -14.05
N ARG A 141 1.94 -3.43 -14.88
CA ARG A 141 3.28 -2.99 -14.49
C ARG A 141 3.47 -1.55 -14.87
N TYR A 142 4.08 -0.78 -13.99
CA TYR A 142 4.21 0.66 -14.20
C TYR A 142 5.64 1.13 -13.96
N GLY A 143 6.10 2.02 -14.84
CA GLY A 143 7.25 2.88 -14.57
C GLY A 143 6.90 4.01 -13.60
N PRO A 144 7.91 4.75 -13.09
CA PRO A 144 7.65 5.83 -12.13
C PRO A 144 6.73 6.92 -12.67
N ASP A 145 6.94 7.34 -13.90
CA ASP A 145 6.15 8.41 -14.53
C ASP A 145 4.72 7.95 -14.81
N GLU A 146 4.56 6.71 -15.30
CA GLU A 146 3.24 6.11 -15.56
C GLU A 146 2.42 5.96 -14.26
N LEU A 147 3.08 5.60 -13.16
CA LEU A 147 2.41 5.46 -11.85
C LEU A 147 2.08 6.84 -11.26
N ALA A 148 2.94 7.83 -11.45
CA ALA A 148 2.70 9.21 -11.04
C ALA A 148 1.55 9.86 -11.82
N ASP A 149 1.45 9.62 -13.12
CA ASP A 149 0.38 10.15 -13.98
C ASP A 149 -1.03 9.69 -13.56
N LEU A 150 -1.13 8.57 -12.84
CA LEU A 150 -2.38 8.09 -12.24
C LEU A 150 -2.84 8.89 -11.03
N LEU A 151 -1.99 9.76 -10.51
CA LEU A 151 -2.21 10.54 -9.28
C LEU A 151 -2.20 12.06 -9.57
N PRO A 152 -3.09 12.58 -10.46
CA PRO A 152 -3.02 13.96 -10.95
C PRO A 152 -3.17 15.03 -9.86
N ASP A 153 -3.82 14.66 -8.75
CA ASP A 153 -4.03 15.56 -7.61
C ASP A 153 -2.91 15.48 -6.56
N PHE A 154 -1.84 14.77 -6.86
CA PHE A 154 -0.71 14.58 -5.95
C PHE A 154 0.61 15.00 -6.61
N GLU A 155 1.49 15.59 -5.83
CA GLU A 155 2.86 15.90 -6.23
C GLU A 155 3.80 14.81 -5.73
N VAL A 156 4.62 14.26 -6.64
CA VAL A 156 5.58 13.21 -6.30
C VAL A 156 6.68 13.79 -5.43
N VAL A 157 6.84 13.22 -4.24
CA VAL A 157 7.92 13.55 -3.30
C VAL A 157 9.13 12.66 -3.59
N GLU A 158 8.87 11.39 -3.85
CA GLU A 158 9.93 10.43 -4.15
C GLU A 158 9.39 9.29 -5.02
N ALA A 159 10.21 8.86 -5.98
CA ALA A 159 10.00 7.62 -6.72
C ALA A 159 11.23 6.73 -6.53
N ARG A 160 11.01 5.46 -6.22
CA ARG A 160 12.06 4.46 -6.01
C ARG A 160 11.81 3.22 -6.82
N ARG A 161 12.92 2.59 -7.19
CA ARG A 161 12.93 1.21 -7.64
C ARG A 161 13.49 0.33 -6.51
N ASP A 162 12.86 -0.79 -6.26
CA ASP A 162 13.33 -1.79 -5.30
C ASP A 162 13.20 -3.18 -5.91
N VAL A 163 14.02 -4.12 -5.46
CA VAL A 163 13.97 -5.51 -5.90
C VAL A 163 13.65 -6.39 -4.70
N HIS A 164 12.43 -6.90 -4.68
CA HIS A 164 12.05 -7.91 -3.71
C HIS A 164 12.54 -9.27 -4.17
N VAL A 165 13.27 -9.98 -3.30
CA VAL A 165 13.68 -11.36 -3.54
C VAL A 165 12.75 -12.29 -2.77
N THR A 166 12.04 -13.13 -3.51
CA THR A 166 11.15 -14.12 -2.89
C THR A 166 11.95 -15.18 -2.13
N PRO A 167 11.37 -15.94 -1.19
CA PRO A 167 12.04 -17.05 -0.52
C PRO A 167 12.58 -18.11 -1.49
N GLY A 168 12.03 -18.21 -2.69
CA GLY A 168 12.51 -19.07 -3.77
C GLY A 168 13.67 -18.49 -4.60
N GLY A 169 14.19 -17.29 -4.24
CA GLY A 169 15.28 -16.62 -4.93
C GLY A 169 14.87 -15.89 -6.23
N VAL A 170 13.59 -15.72 -6.48
CA VAL A 170 13.10 -14.99 -7.66
C VAL A 170 13.10 -13.50 -7.36
N GLU A 171 13.75 -12.72 -8.21
CA GLU A 171 13.72 -11.27 -8.15
C GLU A 171 12.41 -10.70 -8.70
N GLN A 172 11.83 -9.80 -7.95
CA GLN A 172 10.61 -9.08 -8.31
C GLN A 172 10.88 -7.57 -8.23
N PRO A 173 11.21 -6.93 -9.35
CA PRO A 173 11.40 -5.48 -9.39
C PRO A 173 10.08 -4.75 -9.17
N PHE A 174 10.11 -3.77 -8.26
CA PHE A 174 9.00 -2.89 -7.94
C PHE A 174 9.32 -1.45 -8.31
N THR A 175 8.30 -0.73 -8.73
CA THR A 175 8.26 0.74 -8.75
C THR A 175 7.46 1.21 -7.55
N PHE A 176 8.01 2.13 -6.77
CA PHE A 176 7.34 2.82 -5.68
C PHE A 176 7.22 4.30 -6.03
N VAL A 177 6.05 4.87 -5.80
CA VAL A 177 5.81 6.32 -5.84
C VAL A 177 5.22 6.76 -4.51
N ALA A 178 5.87 7.73 -3.88
CA ALA A 178 5.36 8.45 -2.72
C ALA A 178 5.00 9.87 -3.14
N ALA A 179 3.76 10.27 -2.93
CA ALA A 179 3.25 11.56 -3.38
C ALA A 179 2.36 12.21 -2.32
N ARG A 180 2.29 13.54 -2.33
CA ARG A 180 1.54 14.36 -1.41
C ARG A 180 0.41 15.04 -2.12
N ARG A 181 -0.75 15.10 -1.49
CA ARG A 181 -1.90 15.83 -2.04
C ARG A 181 -1.56 17.30 -2.24
N VAL A 182 -1.82 17.81 -3.44
CA VAL A 182 -1.69 19.24 -3.71
C VAL A 182 -2.83 19.98 -3.02
N ALA A 183 -2.50 21.08 -2.32
CA ALA A 183 -3.53 21.90 -1.69
C ALA A 183 -4.47 22.45 -2.77
N ALA A 184 -5.79 22.34 -2.55
CA ALA A 184 -6.75 23.00 -3.42
C ALA A 184 -6.52 24.52 -3.38
N THR A 185 -6.27 25.09 -4.57
CA THR A 185 -6.08 26.55 -4.74
C THR A 185 -7.39 27.30 -4.62
#